data_b219668fe25247b7e832508521c3d98f
#
_entry.id   b219668fe25247b7e832508521c3d98f
#
_cell.length_a   1.000
_cell.length_b   1.000
_cell.length_c   1.000
_cell.angle_alpha   90.00
_cell.angle_beta   90.00
_cell.angle_gamma   90.00
#
_symmetry.space_group_name_H-M   'P 1'
#
loop_
_entity.id
_entity.type
_entity.pdbx_description
1 polymer ?
#
loop_
_entity_poly.entity_id
_entity_poly.type
_entity_poly.pdbx_seq_one_letter_code
_entity_poly.pdbx_strand_id
1 'polypeptide(L)'
;MKENNFKTLNEHEKTSILTKTGVINFKNRLTLLLEGLSGNAFAKKVGMSEAVIRDYLSGKTYPSLNRLAIIAQKCDVPIEWLATGKGECRLLSDSIGTESFRIPFHDLNKNVNPLSRIDSIPFEVNLIKNQGCKTEDLTAIWAKGDSMDPTISNHDILIINKAYCKPIDGYLYAVQYDDQICVKRIQNQGTNLALLCDNPKYPTILIDKNSPQNFEIIGHVIYLLKDF
;
A
#
# COMPACT_ATOMS: atom_id res chain seq x y z
N MET A 1 7.92 42.31 -18.75
CA MET A 1 7.68 41.47 -17.58
C MET A 1 7.18 40.15 -18.05
N LYS A 2 8.02 39.10 -18.03
CA LYS A 2 7.57 37.72 -18.36
C LYS A 2 7.16 37.07 -17.03
N GLU A 3 5.88 36.91 -16.83
CA GLU A 3 5.33 36.11 -15.74
C GLU A 3 5.82 34.66 -15.92
N ASN A 4 6.71 34.23 -15.02
CA ASN A 4 7.08 32.82 -14.89
C ASN A 4 5.88 32.10 -14.23
N ASN A 5 4.95 31.63 -15.05
CA ASN A 5 3.91 30.68 -14.65
C ASN A 5 4.60 29.38 -14.26
N PHE A 6 4.85 29.19 -12.97
CA PHE A 6 5.16 27.86 -12.43
C PHE A 6 3.90 27.01 -12.57
N LYS A 7 3.89 26.15 -13.58
CA LYS A 7 2.79 25.22 -13.87
C LYS A 7 2.57 24.31 -12.67
N THR A 8 1.38 24.32 -12.14
CA THR A 8 0.99 23.35 -11.11
C THR A 8 1.02 21.95 -11.74
N LEU A 9 1.83 21.06 -11.17
CA LEU A 9 1.96 19.68 -11.65
C LEU A 9 0.67 18.91 -11.36
N ASN A 10 0.22 18.11 -12.32
CA ASN A 10 -0.88 17.18 -12.06
C ASN A 10 -0.36 15.93 -11.31
N GLU A 11 -1.27 15.13 -10.74
CA GLU A 11 -0.93 13.99 -9.90
C GLU A 11 -0.09 12.92 -10.64
N HIS A 12 -0.33 12.72 -11.92
CA HIS A 12 0.43 11.79 -12.75
C HIS A 12 1.87 12.29 -12.99
N GLU A 13 2.06 13.59 -13.19
CA GLU A 13 3.39 14.21 -13.33
C GLU A 13 4.17 14.10 -12.01
N LYS A 14 3.52 14.36 -10.88
CA LYS A 14 4.11 14.20 -9.54
C LYS A 14 4.58 12.75 -9.30
N THR A 15 3.73 11.77 -9.55
CA THR A 15 4.05 10.35 -9.40
C THR A 15 5.23 9.94 -10.30
N SER A 16 5.25 10.40 -11.56
CA SER A 16 6.35 10.13 -12.48
C SER A 16 7.68 10.70 -12.01
N ILE A 17 7.68 11.89 -11.38
CA ILE A 17 8.90 12.50 -10.84
C ILE A 17 9.39 11.74 -9.60
N LEU A 18 8.48 11.34 -8.74
CA LEU A 18 8.77 10.64 -7.48
C LEU A 18 9.39 9.27 -7.71
N THR A 19 9.00 8.57 -8.78
CA THR A 19 9.50 7.23 -9.11
C THR A 19 10.83 7.24 -9.88
N LYS A 20 11.22 8.37 -10.49
CA LYS A 20 12.48 8.47 -11.27
C LYS A 20 13.68 8.64 -10.36
N THR A 21 14.57 7.65 -10.37
CA THR A 21 15.84 7.68 -9.65
C THR A 21 16.95 8.37 -10.46
N GLY A 22 18.04 8.73 -9.77
CA GLY A 22 19.23 9.32 -10.37
C GLY A 22 19.39 10.82 -10.14
N VAL A 23 20.64 11.27 -10.03
CA VAL A 23 20.99 12.68 -9.74
C VAL A 23 20.47 13.62 -10.84
N ILE A 24 20.40 13.18 -12.08
CA ILE A 24 19.90 13.98 -13.21
C ILE A 24 18.46 14.47 -12.99
N ASN A 25 17.68 13.75 -12.20
CA ASN A 25 16.29 14.11 -11.86
C ASN A 25 16.18 15.05 -10.64
N PHE A 26 17.28 15.53 -10.09
CA PHE A 26 17.28 16.47 -8.95
C PHE A 26 16.42 17.70 -9.22
N LYS A 27 16.52 18.35 -10.39
CA LYS A 27 15.69 19.51 -10.75
C LYS A 27 14.20 19.24 -10.64
N ASN A 28 13.76 18.04 -11.03
CA ASN A 28 12.35 17.64 -10.99
C ASN A 28 11.89 17.49 -9.54
N ARG A 29 12.71 16.86 -8.67
CA ARG A 29 12.42 16.77 -7.23
C ARG A 29 12.40 18.14 -6.56
N LEU A 30 13.33 19.03 -6.94
CA LEU A 30 13.34 20.40 -6.47
C LEU A 30 12.07 21.17 -6.89
N THR A 31 11.56 20.93 -8.10
CA THR A 31 10.30 21.52 -8.56
C THR A 31 9.11 21.08 -7.71
N LEU A 32 9.09 19.80 -7.26
CA LEU A 32 8.07 19.34 -6.31
C LEU A 32 8.12 20.10 -4.98
N LEU A 33 9.32 20.36 -4.46
CA LEU A 33 9.50 21.09 -3.19
C LEU A 33 9.08 22.55 -3.27
N LEU A 34 8.94 23.11 -4.49
CA LEU A 34 8.43 24.47 -4.70
C LEU A 34 6.90 24.55 -4.68
N GLU A 35 6.19 23.46 -4.58
CA GLU A 35 4.74 23.40 -4.73
C GLU A 35 4.01 24.56 -4.03
N GLY A 36 3.32 25.40 -4.81
CA GLY A 36 2.61 26.58 -4.33
C GLY A 36 3.47 27.80 -3.97
N LEU A 37 4.80 27.72 -4.07
CA LEU A 37 5.72 28.83 -3.76
C LEU A 37 6.32 29.44 -5.03
N SER A 38 6.52 30.76 -5.02
CA SER A 38 7.37 31.41 -6.02
C SER A 38 8.84 31.05 -5.79
N GLY A 39 9.69 31.12 -6.85
CA GLY A 39 11.13 30.88 -6.73
C GLY A 39 11.80 31.78 -5.67
N ASN A 40 11.35 33.04 -5.52
CA ASN A 40 11.84 33.93 -4.51
C ASN A 40 11.42 33.52 -3.08
N ALA A 41 10.17 33.11 -2.90
CA ALA A 41 9.68 32.63 -1.60
C ALA A 41 10.44 31.36 -1.17
N PHE A 42 10.65 30.42 -2.10
CA PHE A 42 11.43 29.22 -1.82
C PHE A 42 12.90 29.54 -1.51
N ALA A 43 13.53 30.45 -2.27
CA ALA A 43 14.89 30.91 -2.01
C ALA A 43 15.06 31.46 -0.60
N LYS A 44 14.10 32.31 -0.13
CA LYS A 44 14.05 32.80 1.24
C LYS A 44 13.89 31.67 2.27
N LYS A 45 13.01 30.70 2.01
CA LYS A 45 12.79 29.53 2.89
C LYS A 45 14.08 28.73 3.13
N VAL A 46 14.89 28.53 2.07
CA VAL A 46 16.13 27.73 2.15
C VAL A 46 17.38 28.58 2.39
N GLY A 47 17.26 29.90 2.55
CA GLY A 47 18.39 30.80 2.84
C GLY A 47 19.36 30.95 1.66
N MET A 48 18.86 30.93 0.42
CA MET A 48 19.67 31.05 -0.82
C MET A 48 19.16 32.21 -1.68
N SER A 49 19.97 32.63 -2.68
CA SER A 49 19.50 33.61 -3.64
C SER A 49 18.58 32.96 -4.70
N GLU A 50 17.64 33.79 -5.21
CA GLU A 50 16.73 33.33 -6.28
C GLU A 50 17.47 32.85 -7.53
N ALA A 51 18.59 33.50 -7.88
CA ALA A 51 19.43 33.13 -9.01
C ALA A 51 19.97 31.70 -8.87
N VAL A 52 20.41 31.31 -7.69
CA VAL A 52 20.88 29.95 -7.37
C VAL A 52 19.76 28.93 -7.52
N ILE A 53 18.58 29.21 -7.00
CA ILE A 53 17.43 28.31 -7.11
C ILE A 53 17.02 28.15 -8.58
N ARG A 54 17.00 29.24 -9.35
CA ARG A 54 16.69 29.19 -10.78
C ARG A 54 17.70 28.34 -11.56
N ASP A 55 19.00 28.44 -11.25
CA ASP A 55 20.05 27.63 -11.90
C ASP A 55 19.86 26.13 -11.55
N TYR A 56 19.45 25.80 -10.34
CA TYR A 56 19.12 24.42 -9.95
C TYR A 56 17.87 23.88 -10.67
N LEU A 57 16.81 24.70 -10.75
CA LEU A 57 15.56 24.31 -11.43
C LEU A 57 15.74 24.15 -12.94
N SER A 58 16.64 24.92 -13.56
CA SER A 58 16.98 24.76 -14.98
C SER A 58 17.88 23.55 -15.25
N GLY A 59 18.45 22.95 -14.19
CA GLY A 59 19.43 21.86 -14.31
C GLY A 59 20.80 22.33 -14.77
N LYS A 60 21.06 23.64 -14.77
CA LYS A 60 22.34 24.23 -15.18
C LYS A 60 23.47 23.89 -14.20
N THR A 61 23.12 23.84 -12.90
CA THR A 61 24.06 23.48 -11.84
C THR A 61 23.37 22.59 -10.80
N TYR A 62 24.21 21.93 -9.99
CA TYR A 62 23.77 21.11 -8.84
C TYR A 62 24.25 21.77 -7.53
N PRO A 63 23.50 21.58 -6.44
CA PRO A 63 23.94 22.08 -5.14
C PRO A 63 25.18 21.33 -4.64
N SER A 64 26.07 22.04 -3.93
CA SER A 64 27.06 21.40 -3.09
C SER A 64 26.39 20.56 -2.01
N LEU A 65 27.11 19.61 -1.39
CA LEU A 65 26.56 18.75 -0.35
C LEU A 65 25.95 19.57 0.82
N ASN A 66 26.62 20.65 1.23
CA ASN A 66 26.11 21.52 2.29
C ASN A 66 24.77 22.20 1.91
N ARG A 67 24.68 22.69 0.67
CA ARG A 67 23.43 23.32 0.18
C ARG A 67 22.31 22.31 0.01
N LEU A 68 22.64 21.09 -0.44
CA LEU A 68 21.69 19.99 -0.55
C LEU A 68 21.14 19.61 0.83
N ALA A 69 22.01 19.52 1.85
CA ALA A 69 21.61 19.26 3.23
C ALA A 69 20.67 20.33 3.79
N ILE A 70 20.99 21.62 3.52
CA ILE A 70 20.13 22.74 3.94
C ILE A 70 18.75 22.66 3.29
N ILE A 71 18.68 22.39 1.98
CA ILE A 71 17.40 22.24 1.26
C ILE A 71 16.61 21.08 1.86
N ALA A 72 17.25 19.90 2.04
CA ALA A 72 16.63 18.73 2.60
C ALA A 72 16.04 19.00 3.98
N GLN A 73 16.81 19.63 4.89
CA GLN A 73 16.38 19.98 6.23
C GLN A 73 15.23 20.99 6.24
N LYS A 74 15.31 22.05 5.43
CA LYS A 74 14.29 23.11 5.38
C LYS A 74 12.98 22.68 4.72
N CYS A 75 13.03 21.62 3.91
CA CYS A 75 11.88 21.04 3.24
C CYS A 75 11.40 19.73 3.91
N ASP A 76 12.03 19.31 5.02
CA ASP A 76 11.70 18.08 5.76
C ASP A 76 11.68 16.81 4.87
N VAL A 77 12.72 16.67 4.03
CA VAL A 77 12.88 15.51 3.15
C VAL A 77 14.23 14.82 3.37
N PRO A 78 14.34 13.50 3.17
CA PRO A 78 15.61 12.81 3.26
C PRO A 78 16.59 13.31 2.19
N ILE A 79 17.84 13.56 2.60
CA ILE A 79 18.90 14.03 1.69
C ILE A 79 19.18 13.03 0.58
N GLU A 80 19.12 11.73 0.88
CA GLU A 80 19.29 10.65 -0.10
C GLU A 80 18.22 10.71 -1.18
N TRP A 81 16.96 10.86 -0.78
CA TRP A 81 15.87 11.02 -1.72
C TRP A 81 16.05 12.29 -2.56
N LEU A 82 16.35 13.41 -1.96
CA LEU A 82 16.54 14.67 -2.70
C LEU A 82 17.67 14.56 -3.72
N ALA A 83 18.77 13.89 -3.36
CA ALA A 83 19.92 13.70 -4.24
C ALA A 83 19.66 12.68 -5.35
N THR A 84 19.13 11.52 -5.01
CA THR A 84 19.13 10.33 -5.89
C THR A 84 17.74 9.82 -6.26
N GLY A 85 16.70 10.21 -5.55
CA GLY A 85 15.34 9.65 -5.65
C GLY A 85 15.18 8.29 -4.97
N LYS A 86 16.19 7.82 -4.23
CA LYS A 86 16.10 6.59 -3.44
C LYS A 86 15.69 6.88 -2.01
N GLY A 87 15.06 5.91 -1.37
CA GLY A 87 14.56 6.02 0.00
C GLY A 87 13.13 6.55 0.09
N GLU A 88 12.55 6.41 1.28
CA GLU A 88 11.20 6.91 1.56
C GLU A 88 11.22 8.43 1.73
N CYS A 89 10.29 9.11 1.07
CA CYS A 89 10.08 10.54 1.22
C CYS A 89 8.66 10.80 1.71
N ARG A 90 8.50 11.55 2.80
CA ARG A 90 7.17 11.89 3.36
C ARG A 90 6.29 12.68 2.37
N LEU A 91 6.90 13.42 1.44
CA LEU A 91 6.15 14.05 0.35
C LEU A 91 5.44 13.05 -0.57
N LEU A 92 5.90 11.78 -0.59
CA LEU A 92 5.21 10.68 -1.26
C LEU A 92 3.90 10.32 -0.53
N SER A 93 3.88 10.38 0.80
CA SER A 93 2.68 10.09 1.58
C SER A 93 1.67 11.24 1.56
N ASP A 94 2.13 12.50 1.45
CA ASP A 94 1.27 13.68 1.53
C ASP A 94 0.80 14.18 0.15
N SER A 95 1.59 13.96 -0.92
CA SER A 95 1.29 14.45 -2.31
C SER A 95 0.49 13.47 -3.15
N ILE A 96 0.63 12.18 -2.89
CA ILE A 96 -0.32 11.18 -3.32
C ILE A 96 -1.25 11.06 -2.12
N GLY A 97 -2.39 11.64 -2.03
CA GLY A 97 -3.32 11.52 -0.90
C GLY A 97 -3.58 10.07 -0.44
N THR A 98 -2.51 9.33 -0.27
CA THR A 98 -2.45 8.00 0.29
C THR A 98 -2.36 8.15 1.79
N GLU A 99 -3.52 8.45 2.40
CA GLU A 99 -3.70 8.07 3.78
C GLU A 99 -3.28 6.60 3.85
N SER A 100 -2.06 6.34 4.33
CA SER A 100 -1.67 4.99 4.67
C SER A 100 -2.23 4.69 6.05
N PHE A 101 -2.84 3.57 6.19
CA PHE A 101 -3.26 3.05 7.49
C PHE A 101 -2.61 1.69 7.70
N ARG A 102 -2.66 1.20 8.93
CA ARG A 102 -2.10 -0.10 9.25
C ARG A 102 -3.23 -1.10 9.41
N ILE A 103 -3.19 -2.18 8.62
CA ILE A 103 -4.11 -3.31 8.75
C ILE A 103 -3.56 -4.23 9.84
N PRO A 104 -4.31 -4.48 10.92
CA PRO A 104 -3.88 -5.40 11.95
C PRO A 104 -3.91 -6.84 11.44
N PHE A 105 -2.95 -7.66 11.86
CA PHE A 105 -3.05 -9.10 11.68
C PHE A 105 -4.11 -9.66 12.64
N HIS A 106 -4.95 -10.51 12.10
CA HIS A 106 -5.84 -11.32 12.92
C HIS A 106 -5.03 -12.46 13.52
N ASP A 107 -4.94 -12.47 14.84
CA ASP A 107 -4.25 -13.53 15.56
C ASP A 107 -5.11 -14.81 15.54
N LEU A 108 -4.86 -15.64 14.53
CA LEU A 108 -5.59 -16.90 14.30
C LEU A 108 -5.19 -18.02 15.26
N ASN A 109 -4.10 -17.82 16.02
CA ASN A 109 -3.62 -18.77 17.00
C ASN A 109 -2.98 -18.00 18.17
N LYS A 110 -3.58 -18.03 19.33
CA LYS A 110 -3.00 -17.55 20.61
C LYS A 110 -1.65 -18.20 20.98
N ASN A 111 -1.11 -19.08 20.10
CA ASN A 111 0.15 -19.80 20.25
C ASN A 111 1.12 -19.50 19.13
N VAL A 112 1.20 -18.27 18.63
CA VAL A 112 2.08 -17.92 17.52
C VAL A 112 3.50 -17.69 18.01
N ASN A 113 4.41 -18.29 17.24
CA ASN A 113 5.85 -18.13 17.26
C ASN A 113 6.28 -16.67 17.56
N PRO A 114 7.01 -16.40 18.65
CA PRO A 114 7.40 -15.04 19.04
C PRO A 114 8.33 -14.33 18.05
N LEU A 115 8.65 -14.94 16.91
CA LEU A 115 9.47 -14.35 15.85
C LEU A 115 8.67 -13.56 14.80
N SER A 116 7.36 -13.71 14.72
CA SER A 116 6.52 -12.90 13.82
C SER A 116 6.03 -11.63 14.56
N ARG A 117 6.93 -10.67 14.76
CA ARG A 117 6.62 -9.35 15.36
C ARG A 117 5.95 -8.37 14.38
N ILE A 118 5.25 -8.86 13.39
CA ILE A 118 4.50 -7.96 12.49
C ILE A 118 3.05 -7.94 12.99
N ASP A 119 2.74 -6.96 13.85
CA ASP A 119 1.40 -6.78 14.40
C ASP A 119 0.43 -6.17 13.37
N SER A 120 0.96 -5.52 12.32
CA SER A 120 0.17 -4.86 11.29
C SER A 120 1.01 -4.56 10.05
N ILE A 121 0.37 -4.47 8.88
CA ILE A 121 1.01 -4.08 7.62
C ILE A 121 0.55 -2.69 7.18
N PRO A 122 1.45 -1.86 6.61
CA PRO A 122 1.04 -0.60 5.98
C PRO A 122 0.27 -0.90 4.69
N PHE A 123 -0.82 -0.17 4.48
CA PHE A 123 -1.66 -0.33 3.30
C PHE A 123 -2.18 1.03 2.81
N GLU A 124 -2.31 1.21 1.49
CA GLU A 124 -2.76 2.46 0.90
C GLU A 124 -4.28 2.57 0.87
N VAL A 125 -4.84 3.64 1.43
CA VAL A 125 -6.29 3.89 1.48
C VAL A 125 -6.92 3.93 0.08
N ASN A 126 -6.21 4.44 -0.91
CA ASN A 126 -6.72 4.57 -2.27
C ASN A 126 -7.05 3.21 -2.92
N LEU A 127 -6.35 2.15 -2.55
CA LEU A 127 -6.64 0.80 -3.04
C LEU A 127 -8.01 0.29 -2.55
N ILE A 128 -8.49 0.82 -1.43
CA ILE A 128 -9.70 0.34 -0.76
C ILE A 128 -10.90 1.26 -1.03
N LYS A 129 -10.68 2.57 -1.21
CA LYS A 129 -11.75 3.55 -1.46
C LYS A 129 -12.65 3.14 -2.63
N ASN A 130 -12.05 2.54 -3.67
CA ASN A 130 -12.79 2.08 -4.85
C ASN A 130 -13.63 0.82 -4.61
N GLN A 131 -13.43 0.13 -3.48
CA GLN A 131 -14.16 -1.10 -3.14
C GLN A 131 -15.25 -0.90 -2.08
N GLY A 132 -15.47 0.34 -1.64
CA GLY A 132 -16.48 0.65 -0.63
C GLY A 132 -16.19 0.05 0.75
N CYS A 133 -14.92 -0.30 1.01
CA CYS A 133 -14.48 -0.89 2.28
C CYS A 133 -14.12 0.21 3.29
N LYS A 134 -14.42 -0.02 4.57
CA LYS A 134 -13.90 0.80 5.66
C LYS A 134 -12.63 0.17 6.20
N THR A 135 -11.68 1.00 6.61
CA THR A 135 -10.39 0.53 7.16
C THR A 135 -10.55 -0.31 8.42
N GLU A 136 -11.56 -0.01 9.25
CA GLU A 136 -11.88 -0.72 10.49
C GLU A 136 -12.38 -2.16 10.27
N ASP A 137 -12.90 -2.44 9.07
CA ASP A 137 -13.40 -3.76 8.69
C ASP A 137 -12.30 -4.67 8.14
N LEU A 138 -11.09 -4.16 7.98
CA LEU A 138 -9.99 -4.90 7.37
C LEU A 138 -9.12 -5.60 8.41
N THR A 139 -8.66 -6.79 8.04
CA THR A 139 -7.65 -7.53 8.78
C THR A 139 -6.73 -8.27 7.83
N ALA A 140 -5.51 -8.57 8.26
CA ALA A 140 -4.57 -9.39 7.52
C ALA A 140 -4.45 -10.77 8.15
N ILE A 141 -4.22 -11.79 7.33
CA ILE A 141 -3.87 -13.14 7.77
C ILE A 141 -2.73 -13.69 6.93
N TRP A 142 -1.97 -14.61 7.52
CA TRP A 142 -1.02 -15.43 6.78
C TRP A 142 -1.72 -16.66 6.20
N ALA A 143 -1.53 -16.91 4.90
CA ALA A 143 -1.96 -18.16 4.30
C ALA A 143 -1.14 -19.33 4.89
N LYS A 144 -1.82 -20.43 5.21
CA LYS A 144 -1.20 -21.62 5.77
C LYS A 144 -1.57 -22.84 4.93
N GLY A 145 -0.55 -23.61 4.55
CA GLY A 145 -0.72 -24.80 3.73
C GLY A 145 -0.80 -24.49 2.24
N ASP A 146 -1.08 -25.53 1.45
CA ASP A 146 -1.06 -25.53 -0.02
C ASP A 146 -2.43 -25.83 -0.65
N SER A 147 -3.51 -25.83 0.13
CA SER A 147 -4.84 -26.19 -0.37
C SER A 147 -5.40 -25.25 -1.45
N MET A 148 -4.84 -24.03 -1.54
CA MET A 148 -5.26 -23.01 -2.50
C MET A 148 -4.21 -22.75 -3.59
N ASP A 149 -3.16 -23.59 -3.69
CA ASP A 149 -2.21 -23.53 -4.79
C ASP A 149 -2.90 -23.79 -6.14
N PRO A 150 -2.47 -23.11 -7.21
CA PRO A 150 -1.41 -22.10 -7.31
C PRO A 150 -1.88 -20.66 -7.03
N THR A 151 -3.14 -20.48 -6.68
CA THR A 151 -3.72 -19.13 -6.48
C THR A 151 -3.12 -18.44 -5.26
N ILE A 152 -3.10 -19.15 -4.12
CA ILE A 152 -2.54 -18.69 -2.85
C ILE A 152 -1.56 -19.73 -2.36
N SER A 153 -0.33 -19.31 -2.10
CA SER A 153 0.74 -20.17 -1.60
C SER A 153 0.92 -20.01 -0.09
N ASN A 154 1.58 -20.97 0.53
CA ASN A 154 1.92 -20.90 1.94
C ASN A 154 2.76 -19.66 2.24
N HIS A 155 2.44 -18.92 3.31
CA HIS A 155 3.02 -17.65 3.74
C HIS A 155 2.63 -16.41 2.91
N ASP A 156 1.78 -16.52 1.91
CA ASP A 156 1.16 -15.34 1.31
C ASP A 156 0.36 -14.55 2.35
N ILE A 157 0.32 -13.22 2.22
CA ILE A 157 -0.49 -12.36 3.09
C ILE A 157 -1.80 -12.03 2.40
N LEU A 158 -2.90 -12.23 3.10
CA LEU A 158 -4.25 -11.98 2.61
C LEU A 158 -4.89 -10.85 3.39
N ILE A 159 -5.48 -9.89 2.67
CA ILE A 159 -6.30 -8.84 3.28
C ILE A 159 -7.76 -9.26 3.18
N ILE A 160 -8.41 -9.29 4.33
CA ILE A 160 -9.78 -9.75 4.53
C ILE A 160 -10.67 -8.57 4.88
N ASN A 161 -11.80 -8.43 4.18
CA ASN A 161 -12.86 -7.50 4.56
C ASN A 161 -13.94 -8.25 5.35
N LYS A 162 -14.02 -7.98 6.65
CA LYS A 162 -14.96 -8.61 7.59
C LYS A 162 -16.40 -8.11 7.44
N ALA A 163 -16.63 -6.98 6.78
CA ALA A 163 -17.98 -6.49 6.50
C ALA A 163 -18.70 -7.31 5.42
N TYR A 164 -17.98 -8.09 4.61
CA TYR A 164 -18.54 -8.89 3.52
C TYR A 164 -18.50 -10.39 3.85
N CYS A 165 -19.47 -10.83 4.66
CA CYS A 165 -19.64 -12.24 5.02
C CYS A 165 -20.71 -12.95 4.19
N LYS A 166 -21.42 -12.25 3.29
CA LYS A 166 -22.39 -12.89 2.39
C LYS A 166 -21.64 -13.53 1.21
N PRO A 167 -21.72 -14.86 1.04
CA PRO A 167 -20.95 -15.54 0.03
C PRO A 167 -21.43 -15.22 -1.41
N ILE A 168 -20.47 -14.98 -2.28
CA ILE A 168 -20.64 -14.82 -3.73
C ILE A 168 -19.88 -15.96 -4.39
N ASP A 169 -20.51 -16.61 -5.35
CA ASP A 169 -19.96 -17.77 -6.04
C ASP A 169 -18.62 -17.44 -6.73
N GLY A 170 -17.65 -18.30 -6.52
CA GLY A 170 -16.32 -18.21 -7.12
C GLY A 170 -15.34 -17.28 -6.40
N TYR A 171 -15.78 -16.53 -5.39
CA TYR A 171 -14.91 -15.64 -4.62
C TYR A 171 -14.21 -16.38 -3.47
N LEU A 172 -13.10 -15.78 -3.02
CA LEU A 172 -12.28 -16.32 -1.93
C LEU A 172 -12.71 -15.72 -0.59
N TYR A 173 -12.87 -16.58 0.41
CA TYR A 173 -13.25 -16.17 1.76
C TYR A 173 -12.32 -16.81 2.79
N ALA A 174 -12.00 -16.05 3.83
CA ALA A 174 -11.51 -16.62 5.06
C ALA A 174 -12.71 -17.18 5.82
N VAL A 175 -12.63 -18.43 6.20
CA VAL A 175 -13.69 -19.17 6.91
C VAL A 175 -13.10 -19.86 8.13
N GLN A 176 -13.88 -19.90 9.21
CA GLN A 176 -13.62 -20.79 10.33
C GLN A 176 -14.39 -22.09 10.10
N TYR A 177 -13.69 -23.21 10.16
CA TYR A 177 -14.25 -24.55 10.02
C TYR A 177 -13.51 -25.49 10.97
N ASP A 178 -14.24 -26.22 11.82
CA ASP A 178 -13.69 -27.13 12.84
C ASP A 178 -12.55 -26.49 13.66
N ASP A 179 -12.80 -25.29 14.21
CA ASP A 179 -11.86 -24.49 15.02
C ASP A 179 -10.57 -24.08 14.28
N GLN A 180 -10.54 -24.26 12.96
CA GLN A 180 -9.43 -23.82 12.12
C GLN A 180 -9.88 -22.71 11.19
N ILE A 181 -9.01 -21.73 11.00
CA ILE A 181 -9.23 -20.72 9.97
C ILE A 181 -8.47 -21.14 8.71
N CYS A 182 -9.22 -21.19 7.62
CA CYS A 182 -8.68 -21.49 6.30
C CYS A 182 -9.27 -20.56 5.24
N VAL A 183 -8.65 -20.54 4.08
CA VAL A 183 -9.16 -19.81 2.92
C VAL A 183 -9.71 -20.80 1.92
N LYS A 184 -10.90 -20.51 1.41
CA LYS A 184 -11.59 -21.36 0.44
C LYS A 184 -12.31 -20.52 -0.61
N ARG A 185 -12.49 -21.10 -1.78
CA ARG A 185 -13.40 -20.54 -2.78
C ARG A 185 -14.80 -21.05 -2.49
N ILE A 186 -15.76 -20.13 -2.40
CA ILE A 186 -17.14 -20.49 -2.03
C ILE A 186 -18.00 -20.62 -3.28
N GLN A 187 -18.90 -21.63 -3.27
CA GLN A 187 -19.93 -21.81 -4.29
C GLN A 187 -21.24 -22.26 -3.64
N ASN A 188 -22.33 -21.59 -4.00
CA ASN A 188 -23.67 -22.00 -3.58
C ASN A 188 -24.13 -23.22 -4.39
N GLN A 189 -24.58 -24.26 -3.68
CA GLN A 189 -25.13 -25.49 -4.28
C GLN A 189 -26.47 -25.84 -3.62
N GLY A 190 -27.48 -25.01 -3.88
CA GLY A 190 -28.82 -25.20 -3.32
C GLY A 190 -28.83 -25.11 -1.80
N THR A 191 -29.10 -26.21 -1.10
CA THR A 191 -29.10 -26.32 0.35
C THR A 191 -27.71 -26.32 0.97
N ASN A 192 -26.68 -26.55 0.17
CA ASN A 192 -25.29 -26.62 0.61
C ASN A 192 -24.49 -25.39 0.19
N LEU A 193 -23.41 -25.14 0.92
CA LEU A 193 -22.34 -24.24 0.58
C LEU A 193 -21.09 -25.10 0.32
N ALA A 194 -20.56 -25.07 -0.88
CA ALA A 194 -19.34 -25.80 -1.22
C ALA A 194 -18.12 -24.91 -0.92
N LEU A 195 -17.19 -25.45 -0.13
CA LEU A 195 -15.87 -24.89 0.14
C LEU A 195 -14.87 -25.58 -0.77
N LEU A 196 -14.49 -24.90 -1.85
CA LEU A 196 -13.60 -25.43 -2.87
C LEU A 196 -12.15 -25.12 -2.55
N CYS A 197 -11.27 -26.06 -2.82
CA CYS A 197 -9.84 -25.88 -2.87
C CYS A 197 -9.38 -25.65 -4.31
N ASP A 198 -8.50 -24.67 -4.56
CA ASP A 198 -7.94 -24.48 -5.89
C ASP A 198 -6.90 -25.56 -6.22
N ASN A 199 -6.30 -26.18 -5.19
CA ASN A 199 -5.44 -27.35 -5.34
C ASN A 199 -6.29 -28.62 -5.47
N PRO A 200 -6.26 -29.31 -6.62
CA PRO A 200 -7.10 -30.48 -6.87
C PRO A 200 -6.77 -31.71 -6.01
N LYS A 201 -5.68 -31.67 -5.25
CA LYS A 201 -5.34 -32.73 -4.28
C LYS A 201 -6.29 -32.75 -3.07
N TYR A 202 -7.02 -31.65 -2.84
CA TYR A 202 -7.91 -31.50 -1.70
C TYR A 202 -9.37 -31.62 -2.11
N PRO A 203 -10.17 -32.40 -1.36
CA PRO A 203 -11.58 -32.55 -1.67
C PRO A 203 -12.38 -31.28 -1.34
N THR A 204 -13.51 -31.11 -2.01
CA THR A 204 -14.52 -30.11 -1.67
C THR A 204 -15.19 -30.47 -0.36
N ILE A 205 -15.39 -29.47 0.52
CA ILE A 205 -16.15 -29.62 1.76
C ILE A 205 -17.55 -29.04 1.51
N LEU A 206 -18.59 -29.82 1.85
CA LEU A 206 -19.98 -29.38 1.74
C LEU A 206 -20.52 -29.02 3.14
N ILE A 207 -21.00 -27.80 3.27
CA ILE A 207 -21.64 -27.27 4.50
C ILE A 207 -23.13 -27.20 4.26
N ASP A 208 -23.95 -27.91 5.07
CA ASP A 208 -25.40 -27.76 5.03
C ASP A 208 -25.80 -26.42 5.67
N LYS A 209 -26.46 -25.57 4.89
CA LYS A 209 -26.91 -24.25 5.33
C LYS A 209 -27.99 -24.32 6.44
N ASN A 210 -28.71 -25.44 6.53
CA ASN A 210 -29.76 -25.63 7.55
C ASN A 210 -29.19 -26.11 8.87
N SER A 211 -27.98 -26.66 8.87
CA SER A 211 -27.29 -27.14 10.07
C SER A 211 -25.79 -26.85 9.98
N PRO A 212 -25.37 -25.59 10.01
CA PRO A 212 -23.97 -25.22 9.90
C PRO A 212 -23.24 -25.58 11.19
N GLN A 213 -22.65 -26.76 11.24
CA GLN A 213 -21.82 -27.19 12.37
C GLN A 213 -20.45 -26.54 12.27
N ASN A 214 -20.02 -25.81 13.30
CA ASN A 214 -18.67 -25.23 13.45
C ASN A 214 -18.16 -24.50 12.19
N PHE A 215 -19.05 -23.75 11.51
CA PHE A 215 -18.72 -23.00 10.32
C PHE A 215 -19.12 -21.53 10.42
N GLU A 216 -18.18 -20.64 10.12
CA GLU A 216 -18.41 -19.20 10.06
C GLU A 216 -17.60 -18.59 8.92
N ILE A 217 -18.19 -17.61 8.20
CA ILE A 217 -17.48 -16.81 7.21
C ILE A 217 -16.92 -15.58 7.93
N ILE A 218 -15.60 -15.51 8.02
CA ILE A 218 -14.89 -14.37 8.66
C ILE A 218 -14.93 -13.13 7.76
N GLY A 219 -14.77 -13.31 6.43
CA GLY A 219 -14.83 -12.22 5.48
C GLY A 219 -14.27 -12.58 4.12
N HIS A 220 -14.44 -11.64 3.19
CA HIS A 220 -14.03 -11.75 1.81
C HIS A 220 -12.55 -11.39 1.64
N VAL A 221 -11.77 -12.19 0.91
CA VAL A 221 -10.38 -11.88 0.55
C VAL A 221 -10.36 -10.85 -0.56
N ILE A 222 -9.86 -9.66 -0.27
CA ILE A 222 -9.85 -8.53 -1.22
C ILE A 222 -8.49 -8.29 -1.87
N TYR A 223 -7.39 -8.66 -1.20
CA TYR A 223 -6.02 -8.56 -1.72
C TYR A 223 -5.18 -9.75 -1.31
N LEU A 224 -4.25 -10.09 -2.19
CA LEU A 224 -3.22 -11.10 -2.01
C LEU A 224 -1.85 -10.44 -2.21
N LEU A 225 -1.00 -10.49 -1.19
CA LEU A 225 0.40 -10.08 -1.30
C LEU A 225 1.25 -11.35 -1.27
N LYS A 226 1.95 -11.59 -2.38
CA LYS A 226 2.84 -12.74 -2.52
C LYS A 226 4.22 -12.42 -1.95
N ASP A 227 4.76 -13.36 -1.19
CA ASP A 227 6.18 -13.37 -0.82
C ASP A 227 6.98 -13.93 -2.01
N PHE A 228 8.07 -13.26 -2.39
CA PHE A 228 8.91 -13.62 -3.54
C PHE A 228 10.28 -14.08 -3.05
#